data_c0e33bdeffa52a16cc70e0c9cb00484b
#
_entry.id   c0e33bdeffa52a16cc70e0c9cb00484b
#
_cell.length_a   1.000
_cell.length_b   1.000
_cell.length_c   1.000
_cell.angle_alpha   90.00
_cell.angle_beta   90.00
_cell.angle_gamma   90.00
#
_symmetry.space_group_name_H-M   'P 1'
#
loop_
_entity.id
_entity.type
_entity.pdbx_description
1 polymer ?
#
loop_
_entity_poly.entity_id
_entity_poly.type
_entity_poly.pdbx_seq_one_letter_code
_entity_poly.pdbx_strand_id
1 'polypeptide(L)'
;MEEVPHDCPGADSAQAGRGASCQGCPNQRLCASGAGATPDPAIEEIKEKMKTVKHKILVLSGKGGVGKSTFSAHLAHGLAEDENTQVALLDIDICGPSIPKIMGLEGEQYVDENLGVMSIGFLLSSPDDAVIWRGPKKNGMIKQFLRDVDWGEVDYLIVDTPPGTSDEHLSVVQYLTAARIDGAVLVTTPQEVSLQDVRKEINFCRKVKLPIIGVVENMSGFICPNCKKESQIFPPTTGGAAAMCHDLKLPLLGRVPLDPHIGKSCDKGQSFLVEAPDSPATVAYRSIIQRIQEFCNLHQSKEENLISS
;
A
#
# COMPACT_ATOMS: atom_id res chain seq x y z
N MET A 1 -7.84 21.68 21.65
CA MET A 1 -8.41 20.40 21.18
C MET A 1 -8.80 19.67 22.44
N GLU A 2 -10.08 19.52 22.70
CA GLU A 2 -10.56 18.76 23.86
C GLU A 2 -10.27 17.29 23.58
N GLU A 3 -9.51 16.66 24.48
CA GLU A 3 -9.06 15.27 24.34
C GLU A 3 -10.22 14.30 24.49
N VAL A 4 -10.27 13.29 23.62
CA VAL A 4 -11.21 12.18 23.77
C VAL A 4 -10.84 11.42 25.05
N PRO A 5 -11.81 11.07 25.92
CA PRO A 5 -11.54 10.36 27.17
C PRO A 5 -10.77 9.07 26.95
N HIS A 6 -9.79 8.77 27.82
CA HIS A 6 -8.90 7.60 27.70
C HIS A 6 -9.65 6.26 27.65
N ASP A 7 -10.85 6.18 28.25
CA ASP A 7 -11.71 5.00 28.32
C ASP A 7 -12.91 5.08 27.37
N CYS A 8 -12.77 5.77 26.22
CA CYS A 8 -13.84 5.90 25.25
C CYS A 8 -14.22 4.51 24.69
N PRO A 9 -15.50 4.10 24.77
CA PRO A 9 -15.94 2.80 24.26
C PRO A 9 -15.94 2.68 22.72
N GLY A 10 -15.65 3.76 22.01
CA GLY A 10 -15.73 3.84 20.55
C GLY A 10 -17.14 4.18 20.05
N ALA A 11 -17.20 4.78 18.85
CA ALA A 11 -18.47 5.23 18.25
C ALA A 11 -19.39 4.05 17.86
N ASP A 12 -18.82 2.89 17.57
CA ASP A 12 -19.54 1.67 17.15
C ASP A 12 -19.97 0.79 18.32
N SER A 13 -19.66 1.18 19.56
CA SER A 13 -20.04 0.45 20.76
C SER A 13 -21.53 0.67 21.10
N ALA A 14 -22.20 -0.38 21.58
CA ALA A 14 -23.56 -0.24 22.14
C ALA A 14 -23.67 0.77 23.28
N GLN A 15 -22.55 1.14 23.90
CA GLN A 15 -22.43 2.14 24.95
C GLN A 15 -21.96 3.51 24.42
N ALA A 16 -21.84 3.71 23.12
CA ALA A 16 -21.40 4.95 22.50
C ALA A 16 -22.33 6.14 22.95
N GLY A 17 -21.73 7.19 23.48
CA GLY A 17 -22.45 8.35 24.00
C GLY A 17 -23.29 8.11 25.30
N ARG A 18 -23.37 6.86 25.77
CA ARG A 18 -24.20 6.47 26.94
C ARG A 18 -23.37 5.99 28.14
N GLY A 19 -22.12 5.58 27.90
CA GLY A 19 -21.24 5.11 28.97
C GLY A 19 -20.84 6.22 29.94
N ALA A 20 -20.40 5.83 31.15
CA ALA A 20 -19.92 6.77 32.15
C ALA A 20 -18.72 7.60 31.65
N SER A 21 -17.85 7.01 30.86
CA SER A 21 -16.70 7.67 30.20
C SER A 21 -17.10 8.67 29.10
N CYS A 22 -18.37 8.66 28.67
CA CYS A 22 -18.88 9.62 27.68
C CYS A 22 -19.37 10.92 28.30
N GLN A 23 -19.50 10.98 29.64
CA GLN A 23 -19.97 12.20 30.31
C GLN A 23 -18.94 13.33 30.16
N GLY A 24 -19.40 14.46 29.59
CA GLY A 24 -18.52 15.59 29.30
C GLY A 24 -17.68 15.47 28.02
N CYS A 25 -17.80 14.37 27.25
CA CYS A 25 -17.14 14.23 25.94
C CYS A 25 -17.78 15.18 24.91
N PRO A 26 -16.99 15.96 24.14
CA PRO A 26 -17.52 16.87 23.12
C PRO A 26 -18.40 16.16 22.09
N ASN A 27 -18.11 14.89 21.82
CA ASN A 27 -18.80 14.07 20.83
C ASN A 27 -19.95 13.23 21.42
N GLN A 28 -20.27 13.38 22.71
CA GLN A 28 -21.28 12.55 23.39
C GLN A 28 -22.62 12.52 22.67
N ARG A 29 -23.13 13.69 22.24
CA ARG A 29 -24.42 13.78 21.54
C ARG A 29 -24.41 13.09 20.19
N LEU A 30 -23.30 13.22 19.44
CA LEU A 30 -23.09 12.58 18.13
C LEU A 30 -23.07 11.06 18.29
N CYS A 31 -22.31 10.55 19.26
CA CYS A 31 -22.25 9.12 19.54
C CYS A 31 -23.58 8.56 20.03
N ALA A 32 -24.30 9.31 20.90
CA ALA A 32 -25.59 8.90 21.43
C ALA A 32 -26.73 8.89 20.40
N SER A 33 -26.63 9.72 19.36
CA SER A 33 -27.61 9.75 18.26
C SER A 33 -27.47 8.62 17.28
N GLY A 34 -26.35 7.83 17.32
CA GLY A 34 -26.05 6.81 16.33
C GLY A 34 -25.68 7.37 14.95
N ALA A 35 -25.55 8.68 14.82
CA ALA A 35 -25.22 9.32 13.54
C ALA A 35 -23.81 8.97 13.02
N GLY A 36 -22.95 8.39 13.89
CA GLY A 36 -21.66 7.81 13.50
C GLY A 36 -21.72 6.35 13.02
N ALA A 37 -22.88 5.70 13.15
CA ALA A 37 -23.08 4.29 12.80
C ALA A 37 -23.73 4.06 11.43
N THR A 38 -24.11 5.13 10.71
CA THR A 38 -24.59 4.96 9.33
C THR A 38 -23.39 4.75 8.42
N PRO A 39 -23.29 3.61 7.71
CA PRO A 39 -22.21 3.39 6.75
C PRO A 39 -22.19 4.54 5.74
N ASP A 40 -20.99 5.01 5.37
CA ASP A 40 -20.85 6.00 4.29
C ASP A 40 -21.48 5.45 3.01
N PRO A 41 -22.50 6.11 2.42
CA PRO A 41 -23.14 5.62 1.20
C PRO A 41 -22.16 5.34 0.05
N ALA A 42 -21.03 6.04 0.03
CA ALA A 42 -19.98 5.82 -0.96
C ALA A 42 -19.33 4.44 -0.87
N ILE A 43 -19.46 3.71 0.26
CA ILE A 43 -18.93 2.35 0.39
C ILE A 43 -19.58 1.41 -0.62
N GLU A 44 -20.90 1.46 -0.76
CA GLU A 44 -21.60 0.61 -1.74
C GLU A 44 -21.30 1.05 -3.18
N GLU A 45 -21.18 2.35 -3.46
CA GLU A 45 -20.79 2.86 -4.77
C GLU A 45 -19.37 2.39 -5.16
N ILE A 46 -18.41 2.49 -4.24
CA ILE A 46 -17.04 2.01 -4.44
C ILE A 46 -17.02 0.50 -4.62
N LYS A 47 -17.78 -0.24 -3.81
CA LYS A 47 -17.87 -1.69 -3.91
C LYS A 47 -18.36 -2.14 -5.30
N GLU A 48 -19.40 -1.48 -5.84
CA GLU A 48 -19.87 -1.74 -7.21
C GLU A 48 -18.80 -1.43 -8.25
N LYS A 49 -18.15 -0.26 -8.14
CA LYS A 49 -17.10 0.18 -9.06
C LYS A 49 -15.89 -0.76 -9.05
N MET A 50 -15.51 -1.26 -7.87
CA MET A 50 -14.36 -2.15 -7.68
C MET A 50 -14.65 -3.62 -8.05
N LYS A 51 -15.83 -4.00 -8.49
CA LYS A 51 -16.14 -5.36 -8.95
C LYS A 51 -15.36 -5.76 -10.19
N THR A 52 -15.03 -4.80 -11.05
CA THR A 52 -14.24 -5.01 -12.27
C THR A 52 -12.75 -5.16 -12.00
N VAL A 53 -12.32 -4.94 -10.75
CA VAL A 53 -10.94 -5.10 -10.30
C VAL A 53 -10.82 -6.44 -9.59
N LYS A 54 -10.03 -7.38 -10.13
CA LYS A 54 -9.90 -8.73 -9.56
C LYS A 54 -9.11 -8.73 -8.26
N HIS A 55 -7.87 -8.23 -8.29
CA HIS A 55 -6.96 -8.22 -7.15
C HIS A 55 -6.64 -6.79 -6.69
N LYS A 56 -6.68 -6.56 -5.38
CA LYS A 56 -6.44 -5.27 -4.76
C LYS A 56 -5.37 -5.42 -3.67
N ILE A 57 -4.22 -4.79 -3.88
CA ILE A 57 -3.02 -4.96 -3.06
C ILE A 57 -2.60 -3.59 -2.50
N LEU A 58 -2.51 -3.48 -1.18
CA LEU A 58 -1.89 -2.30 -0.56
C LEU A 58 -0.39 -2.50 -0.40
N VAL A 59 0.39 -1.46 -0.68
CA VAL A 59 1.82 -1.43 -0.36
C VAL A 59 2.03 -0.46 0.81
N LEU A 60 2.48 -0.99 1.94
CA LEU A 60 2.63 -0.29 3.20
C LEU A 60 4.10 -0.19 3.61
N SER A 61 4.44 0.85 4.35
CA SER A 61 5.74 0.96 5.01
C SER A 61 5.64 1.76 6.29
N GLY A 62 6.30 1.31 7.34
CA GLY A 62 6.31 2.01 8.63
C GLY A 62 7.10 3.32 8.62
N LYS A 63 7.98 3.52 7.62
CA LYS A 63 8.89 4.67 7.55
C LYS A 63 9.06 5.16 6.13
N GLY A 64 9.28 6.47 5.97
CA GLY A 64 9.70 7.07 4.70
C GLY A 64 11.14 6.66 4.31
N GLY A 65 11.41 6.64 3.01
CA GLY A 65 12.76 6.35 2.49
C GLY A 65 13.15 4.88 2.43
N VAL A 66 12.24 3.94 2.72
CA VAL A 66 12.50 2.49 2.57
C VAL A 66 12.33 1.98 1.14
N GLY A 67 11.92 2.83 0.20
CA GLY A 67 11.71 2.49 -1.20
C GLY A 67 10.33 1.90 -1.50
N LYS A 68 9.30 2.24 -0.73
CA LYS A 68 7.92 1.77 -0.90
C LYS A 68 7.37 2.10 -2.30
N SER A 69 7.38 3.38 -2.70
CA SER A 69 6.84 3.81 -4.01
C SER A 69 7.65 3.27 -5.19
N THR A 70 8.98 3.14 -5.04
CA THR A 70 9.84 2.45 -6.00
C THR A 70 9.43 0.98 -6.14
N PHE A 71 9.16 0.31 -5.01
CA PHE A 71 8.66 -1.07 -5.03
C PHE A 71 7.29 -1.17 -5.69
N SER A 72 6.34 -0.27 -5.36
CA SER A 72 5.01 -0.22 -5.98
C SER A 72 5.08 -0.06 -7.49
N ALA A 73 5.94 0.83 -7.99
CA ALA A 73 6.16 1.04 -9.42
C ALA A 73 6.74 -0.21 -10.10
N HIS A 74 7.75 -0.84 -9.51
CA HIS A 74 8.34 -2.06 -10.09
C HIS A 74 7.42 -3.27 -9.99
N LEU A 75 6.58 -3.36 -8.94
CA LEU A 75 5.52 -4.35 -8.86
C LEU A 75 4.53 -4.18 -10.01
N ALA A 76 4.11 -2.93 -10.30
CA ALA A 76 3.21 -2.62 -11.39
C ALA A 76 3.82 -2.98 -12.76
N HIS A 77 5.05 -2.54 -13.02
CA HIS A 77 5.77 -2.88 -14.25
C HIS A 77 5.93 -4.41 -14.42
N GLY A 78 6.29 -5.12 -13.36
CA GLY A 78 6.53 -6.55 -13.47
C GLY A 78 5.25 -7.37 -13.62
N LEU A 79 4.11 -6.90 -13.10
CA LEU A 79 2.81 -7.51 -13.36
C LEU A 79 2.34 -7.24 -14.80
N ALA A 80 2.67 -6.06 -15.35
CA ALA A 80 2.33 -5.65 -16.70
C ALA A 80 3.30 -6.22 -17.78
N GLU A 81 4.36 -6.96 -17.40
CA GLU A 81 5.22 -7.67 -18.37
C GLU A 81 4.42 -8.69 -19.23
N ASP A 82 3.31 -9.20 -18.72
CA ASP A 82 2.33 -9.95 -19.50
C ASP A 82 1.30 -8.99 -20.09
N GLU A 83 1.33 -8.80 -21.40
CA GLU A 83 0.44 -7.89 -22.15
C GLU A 83 -1.05 -8.20 -21.97
N ASN A 84 -1.41 -9.41 -21.54
CA ASN A 84 -2.79 -9.78 -21.25
C ASN A 84 -3.24 -9.41 -19.83
N THR A 85 -2.32 -8.97 -18.97
CA THR A 85 -2.61 -8.59 -17.58
C THR A 85 -2.83 -7.08 -17.49
N GLN A 86 -4.02 -6.66 -17.12
CA GLN A 86 -4.37 -5.25 -16.93
C GLN A 86 -4.00 -4.80 -15.52
N VAL A 87 -3.14 -3.81 -15.40
CA VAL A 87 -2.60 -3.32 -14.13
C VAL A 87 -2.92 -1.86 -13.92
N ALA A 88 -3.30 -1.51 -12.70
CA ALA A 88 -3.48 -0.13 -12.27
C ALA A 88 -2.67 0.16 -11.00
N LEU A 89 -2.04 1.32 -10.95
CA LEU A 89 -1.31 1.82 -9.79
C LEU A 89 -1.97 3.11 -9.29
N LEU A 90 -2.46 3.09 -8.06
CA LEU A 90 -3.06 4.23 -7.39
C LEU A 90 -2.11 4.76 -6.31
N ASP A 91 -1.67 5.99 -6.46
CA ASP A 91 -0.85 6.72 -5.48
C ASP A 91 -1.76 7.54 -4.56
N ILE A 92 -1.84 7.14 -3.30
CA ILE A 92 -2.55 7.88 -2.24
C ILE A 92 -1.60 8.56 -1.24
N ASP A 93 -0.31 8.65 -1.53
CA ASP A 93 0.61 9.51 -0.77
C ASP A 93 0.44 10.97 -1.20
N ILE A 94 -0.68 11.55 -0.75
CA ILE A 94 -1.17 12.86 -1.18
C ILE A 94 -0.17 13.98 -0.87
N CYS A 95 0.63 13.83 0.17
CA CYS A 95 1.59 14.87 0.59
C CYS A 95 2.92 14.80 -0.15
N GLY A 96 3.28 13.66 -0.72
CA GLY A 96 4.56 13.45 -1.40
C GLY A 96 4.42 12.51 -2.60
N PRO A 97 3.51 12.82 -3.56
CA PRO A 97 3.25 11.92 -4.68
C PRO A 97 4.51 11.77 -5.54
N SER A 98 5.10 10.59 -5.53
CA SER A 98 6.35 10.29 -6.25
C SER A 98 6.14 9.39 -7.47
N ILE A 99 5.02 8.69 -7.55
CA ILE A 99 4.72 7.72 -8.61
C ILE A 99 4.76 8.36 -10.01
N PRO A 100 4.18 9.54 -10.29
CA PRO A 100 4.25 10.13 -11.62
C PRO A 100 5.68 10.31 -12.10
N LYS A 101 6.59 10.77 -11.23
CA LYS A 101 8.01 10.93 -11.56
C LYS A 101 8.70 9.59 -11.80
N ILE A 102 8.49 8.62 -10.90
CA ILE A 102 9.10 7.28 -10.99
C ILE A 102 8.69 6.57 -12.29
N MET A 103 7.45 6.79 -12.75
CA MET A 103 6.87 6.16 -13.93
C MET A 103 7.04 6.99 -15.22
N GLY A 104 7.67 8.16 -15.16
CA GLY A 104 7.92 9.01 -16.33
C GLY A 104 6.67 9.68 -16.91
N LEU A 105 5.64 9.89 -16.08
CA LEU A 105 4.35 10.41 -16.50
C LEU A 105 4.28 11.93 -16.27
N GLU A 106 4.54 12.70 -17.29
CA GLU A 106 4.40 14.16 -17.29
C GLU A 106 3.08 14.57 -17.93
N GLY A 107 1.96 14.42 -17.16
CA GLY A 107 0.61 14.79 -17.63
C GLY A 107 -0.17 13.67 -18.31
N GLU A 108 0.40 12.50 -18.46
CA GLU A 108 -0.25 11.29 -18.99
C GLU A 108 -0.61 10.35 -17.82
N GLN A 109 -1.59 9.47 -18.05
CA GLN A 109 -2.09 8.53 -17.03
C GLN A 109 -1.78 7.07 -17.36
N TYR A 110 -1.22 6.81 -18.54
CA TYR A 110 -0.87 5.47 -19.01
C TYR A 110 0.61 5.40 -19.31
N VAL A 111 1.25 4.35 -18.80
CA VAL A 111 2.65 4.00 -19.10
C VAL A 111 2.67 3.17 -20.38
N ASP A 112 1.81 2.15 -20.44
CA ASP A 112 1.59 1.24 -21.55
C ASP A 112 0.08 0.98 -21.72
N GLU A 113 -0.31 0.27 -22.78
CA GLU A 113 -1.72 -0.06 -23.06
C GLU A 113 -2.38 -0.84 -21.92
N ASN A 114 -1.61 -1.61 -21.15
CA ASN A 114 -2.08 -2.43 -20.04
C ASN A 114 -1.62 -1.95 -18.65
N LEU A 115 -1.04 -0.74 -18.53
CA LEU A 115 -0.59 -0.16 -17.26
C LEU A 115 -1.06 1.28 -17.08
N GLY A 116 -2.12 1.46 -16.30
CA GLY A 116 -2.67 2.76 -15.92
C GLY A 116 -2.19 3.25 -14.55
N VAL A 117 -2.06 4.55 -14.38
CA VAL A 117 -1.64 5.19 -13.12
C VAL A 117 -2.59 6.31 -12.75
N MET A 118 -2.96 6.39 -11.48
CA MET A 118 -3.67 7.53 -10.91
C MET A 118 -2.95 8.06 -9.68
N SER A 119 -2.72 9.37 -9.65
CA SER A 119 -2.07 10.08 -8.53
C SER A 119 -2.63 11.48 -8.39
N ILE A 120 -2.61 12.01 -7.17
CA ILE A 120 -2.87 13.44 -6.93
C ILE A 120 -1.89 14.33 -7.70
N GLY A 121 -0.68 13.81 -7.99
CA GLY A 121 0.32 14.55 -8.76
C GLY A 121 -0.17 15.06 -10.10
N PHE A 122 -1.11 14.36 -10.76
CA PHE A 122 -1.74 14.80 -12.02
C PHE A 122 -2.75 15.93 -11.85
N LEU A 123 -3.19 16.20 -10.62
CA LEU A 123 -4.17 17.24 -10.30
C LEU A 123 -3.54 18.50 -9.70
N LEU A 124 -2.21 18.50 -9.53
CA LEU A 124 -1.46 19.64 -9.03
C LEU A 124 -1.11 20.59 -10.18
N SER A 125 -1.11 21.90 -9.90
CA SER A 125 -0.76 22.90 -10.89
C SER A 125 0.74 22.93 -11.23
N SER A 126 1.57 22.48 -10.29
CA SER A 126 3.01 22.31 -10.44
C SER A 126 3.49 21.10 -9.63
N PRO A 127 4.51 20.36 -10.11
CA PRO A 127 5.16 19.31 -9.33
C PRO A 127 5.75 19.79 -7.99
N ASP A 128 6.06 21.08 -7.89
CA ASP A 128 6.62 21.72 -6.69
C ASP A 128 5.54 22.24 -5.73
N ASP A 129 4.25 22.07 -6.05
CA ASP A 129 3.17 22.53 -5.19
C ASP A 129 3.09 21.69 -3.91
N ALA A 130 3.20 22.36 -2.77
CA ALA A 130 3.06 21.71 -1.46
C ALA A 130 1.58 21.42 -1.16
N VAL A 131 1.23 20.16 -1.04
CA VAL A 131 -0.13 19.75 -0.65
C VAL A 131 -0.27 19.82 0.86
N ILE A 132 -0.90 20.89 1.37
CA ILE A 132 -1.17 21.10 2.79
C ILE A 132 -2.63 20.81 3.09
N TRP A 133 -3.04 19.55 2.99
CA TRP A 133 -4.43 19.14 3.24
C TRP A 133 -4.57 18.42 4.58
N ARG A 134 -5.69 18.69 5.25
CA ARG A 134 -6.08 17.98 6.48
C ARG A 134 -6.81 16.68 6.18
N GLY A 135 -6.86 15.76 7.14
CA GLY A 135 -7.43 14.42 7.02
C GLY A 135 -8.74 14.32 6.24
N PRO A 136 -9.80 15.13 6.56
CA PRO A 136 -11.07 15.04 5.83
C PRO A 136 -10.96 15.29 4.31
N LYS A 137 -10.08 16.22 3.89
CA LYS A 137 -9.88 16.49 2.47
C LYS A 137 -9.11 15.36 1.78
N LYS A 138 -8.10 14.78 2.46
CA LYS A 138 -7.35 13.63 1.96
C LYS A 138 -8.26 12.40 1.81
N ASN A 139 -9.06 12.10 2.84
CA ASN A 139 -10.02 10.99 2.80
C ASN A 139 -11.07 11.18 1.71
N GLY A 140 -11.55 12.42 1.51
CA GLY A 140 -12.44 12.77 0.40
C GLY A 140 -11.81 12.50 -0.96
N MET A 141 -10.52 12.77 -1.14
CA MET A 141 -9.79 12.49 -2.38
C MET A 141 -9.62 11.00 -2.63
N ILE A 142 -9.24 10.22 -1.61
CA ILE A 142 -9.15 8.75 -1.72
C ILE A 142 -10.50 8.16 -2.15
N LYS A 143 -11.60 8.66 -1.54
CA LYS A 143 -12.96 8.28 -1.90
C LYS A 143 -13.23 8.58 -3.38
N GLN A 144 -12.87 9.78 -3.87
CA GLN A 144 -13.05 10.18 -5.27
C GLN A 144 -12.24 9.28 -6.21
N PHE A 145 -10.98 8.98 -5.89
CA PHE A 145 -10.17 8.07 -6.71
C PHE A 145 -10.78 6.68 -6.82
N LEU A 146 -11.30 6.13 -5.75
CA LEU A 146 -11.90 4.80 -5.78
C LEU A 146 -13.28 4.76 -6.44
N ARG A 147 -14.04 5.87 -6.39
CA ARG A 147 -15.41 5.95 -6.90
C ARG A 147 -15.50 6.52 -8.30
N ASP A 148 -14.81 7.64 -8.56
CA ASP A 148 -15.05 8.49 -9.72
C ASP A 148 -14.10 8.17 -10.89
N VAL A 149 -12.94 7.57 -10.63
CA VAL A 149 -12.02 7.10 -11.69
C VAL A 149 -12.64 5.91 -12.40
N ASP A 150 -12.57 5.91 -13.72
CA ASP A 150 -12.96 4.75 -14.51
C ASP A 150 -11.80 3.75 -14.63
N TRP A 151 -11.80 2.74 -13.77
CA TRP A 151 -10.74 1.73 -13.71
C TRP A 151 -10.83 0.73 -14.88
N GLY A 152 -12.00 0.55 -15.48
CA GLY A 152 -12.22 -0.50 -16.48
C GLY A 152 -12.10 -1.91 -15.87
N GLU A 153 -11.73 -2.88 -16.69
CA GLU A 153 -11.42 -4.24 -16.27
C GLU A 153 -9.94 -4.34 -15.88
N VAL A 154 -9.64 -4.52 -14.60
CA VAL A 154 -8.27 -4.53 -14.05
C VAL A 154 -8.02 -5.86 -13.34
N ASP A 155 -6.90 -6.51 -13.68
CA ASP A 155 -6.48 -7.71 -12.97
C ASP A 155 -5.84 -7.38 -11.62
N TYR A 156 -4.97 -6.35 -11.57
CA TYR A 156 -4.30 -5.93 -10.34
C TYR A 156 -4.38 -4.42 -10.11
N LEU A 157 -4.99 -4.01 -9.01
CA LEU A 157 -4.90 -2.65 -8.49
C LEU A 157 -3.90 -2.61 -7.35
N ILE A 158 -2.80 -1.90 -7.55
CA ILE A 158 -1.78 -1.65 -6.53
C ILE A 158 -2.05 -0.27 -5.93
N VAL A 159 -2.09 -0.18 -4.61
CA VAL A 159 -2.28 1.09 -3.91
C VAL A 159 -1.01 1.45 -3.14
N ASP A 160 -0.32 2.48 -3.59
CA ASP A 160 0.83 3.07 -2.91
C ASP A 160 0.37 4.04 -1.83
N THR A 161 0.69 3.75 -0.57
CA THR A 161 0.17 4.51 0.59
C THR A 161 1.22 5.49 1.12
N PRO A 162 0.87 6.49 1.94
CA PRO A 162 1.87 7.26 2.67
C PRO A 162 2.65 6.38 3.66
N PRO A 163 3.84 6.79 4.14
CA PRO A 163 4.57 6.05 5.17
C PRO A 163 3.90 6.21 6.55
N GLY A 164 4.00 5.17 7.36
CA GLY A 164 3.42 5.12 8.71
C GLY A 164 1.90 4.91 8.71
N THR A 165 1.31 4.80 9.91
CA THR A 165 -0.13 4.65 10.08
C THR A 165 -0.81 6.01 10.12
N SER A 166 -1.71 6.28 9.19
CA SER A 166 -2.42 7.56 9.07
C SER A 166 -3.91 7.35 8.77
N ASP A 167 -4.68 8.44 8.75
CA ASP A 167 -6.11 8.40 8.41
C ASP A 167 -6.35 7.87 7.00
N GLU A 168 -5.41 8.10 6.07
CA GLU A 168 -5.47 7.60 4.70
C GLU A 168 -5.50 6.06 4.66
N HIS A 169 -4.70 5.41 5.51
CA HIS A 169 -4.69 3.95 5.64
C HIS A 169 -6.03 3.41 6.12
N LEU A 170 -6.61 4.04 7.15
CA LEU A 170 -7.92 3.63 7.66
C LEU A 170 -8.99 3.78 6.58
N SER A 171 -8.99 4.91 5.86
CA SER A 171 -9.98 5.19 4.82
C SER A 171 -9.88 4.20 3.66
N VAL A 172 -8.69 3.97 3.11
CA VAL A 172 -8.53 3.04 1.99
C VAL A 172 -8.88 1.61 2.39
N VAL A 173 -8.46 1.17 3.59
CA VAL A 173 -8.82 -0.17 4.09
C VAL A 173 -10.32 -0.31 4.28
N GLN A 174 -11.00 0.69 4.84
CA GLN A 174 -12.44 0.67 5.02
C GLN A 174 -13.19 0.52 3.68
N TYR A 175 -12.80 1.30 2.67
CA TYR A 175 -13.43 1.24 1.35
C TYR A 175 -13.11 -0.07 0.62
N LEU A 176 -11.86 -0.49 0.60
CA LEU A 176 -11.45 -1.68 -0.15
C LEU A 176 -11.82 -3.00 0.56
N THR A 177 -11.98 -3.02 1.88
CA THR A 177 -12.46 -4.21 2.58
C THR A 177 -13.89 -4.56 2.13
N ALA A 178 -14.75 -3.55 1.93
CA ALA A 178 -16.08 -3.77 1.37
C ALA A 178 -16.05 -4.30 -0.08
N ALA A 179 -14.98 -4.00 -0.81
CA ALA A 179 -14.73 -4.40 -2.19
C ALA A 179 -13.79 -5.62 -2.34
N ARG A 180 -13.56 -6.39 -1.28
CA ARG A 180 -12.69 -7.57 -1.23
C ARG A 180 -11.22 -7.26 -1.57
N ILE A 181 -10.50 -6.75 -0.60
CA ILE A 181 -9.05 -6.56 -0.69
C ILE A 181 -8.30 -7.87 -0.45
N ASP A 182 -7.31 -8.19 -1.29
CA ASP A 182 -6.48 -9.38 -1.11
C ASP A 182 -5.55 -9.27 0.10
N GLY A 183 -4.93 -8.10 0.29
CA GLY A 183 -4.08 -7.87 1.45
C GLY A 183 -3.04 -6.78 1.25
N ALA A 184 -2.05 -6.78 2.14
CA ALA A 184 -0.96 -5.82 2.15
C ALA A 184 0.41 -6.47 1.98
N VAL A 185 1.26 -5.83 1.19
CA VAL A 185 2.71 -6.07 1.13
C VAL A 185 3.40 -5.00 1.98
N LEU A 186 4.25 -5.42 2.89
CA LEU A 186 4.96 -4.53 3.80
C LEU A 186 6.42 -4.37 3.35
N VAL A 187 6.85 -3.15 3.11
CA VAL A 187 8.22 -2.84 2.68
C VAL A 187 9.03 -2.29 3.84
N THR A 188 10.21 -2.87 4.08
CA THR A 188 11.15 -2.46 5.14
C THR A 188 12.59 -2.52 4.65
N THR A 189 13.53 -2.08 5.48
CA THR A 189 14.98 -2.28 5.30
C THR A 189 15.53 -3.16 6.43
N PRO A 190 16.77 -3.69 6.34
CA PRO A 190 17.33 -4.57 7.37
C PRO A 190 17.54 -3.90 8.74
N GLN A 191 17.54 -2.57 8.80
CA GLN A 191 17.85 -1.81 10.01
C GLN A 191 16.72 -1.87 11.04
N GLU A 192 17.08 -2.03 12.32
CA GLU A 192 16.10 -2.15 13.41
C GLU A 192 15.13 -0.96 13.51
N VAL A 193 15.59 0.27 13.21
CA VAL A 193 14.72 1.44 13.21
C VAL A 193 13.58 1.32 12.20
N SER A 194 13.81 0.67 11.06
CA SER A 194 12.78 0.39 10.04
C SER A 194 11.89 -0.79 10.46
N LEU A 195 12.50 -1.84 11.01
CA LEU A 195 11.78 -3.02 11.51
C LEU A 195 10.83 -2.66 12.67
N GLN A 196 11.24 -1.75 13.54
CA GLN A 196 10.39 -1.26 14.63
C GLN A 196 9.11 -0.60 14.10
N ASP A 197 9.24 0.23 13.08
CA ASP A 197 8.09 0.92 12.51
C ASP A 197 7.20 -0.03 11.68
N VAL A 198 7.79 -0.98 10.94
CA VAL A 198 6.97 -1.97 10.21
C VAL A 198 6.22 -2.92 11.14
N ARG A 199 6.71 -3.19 12.35
CA ARG A 199 5.94 -3.93 13.38
C ARG A 199 4.66 -3.18 13.78
N LYS A 200 4.67 -1.83 13.75
CA LYS A 200 3.46 -1.03 13.99
C LYS A 200 2.45 -1.22 12.85
N GLU A 201 2.93 -1.24 11.59
CA GLU A 201 2.09 -1.54 10.42
C GLU A 201 1.49 -2.95 10.48
N ILE A 202 2.28 -3.95 10.88
CA ILE A 202 1.79 -5.32 11.09
C ILE A 202 0.66 -5.34 12.13
N ASN A 203 0.83 -4.61 13.24
CA ASN A 203 -0.19 -4.49 14.26
C ASN A 203 -1.43 -3.73 13.77
N PHE A 204 -1.25 -2.70 12.96
CA PHE A 204 -2.34 -2.01 12.28
C PHE A 204 -3.14 -3.00 11.41
N CYS A 205 -2.48 -3.72 10.50
CA CYS A 205 -3.15 -4.72 9.64
C CYS A 205 -3.94 -5.73 10.46
N ARG A 206 -3.38 -6.23 11.56
CA ARG A 206 -4.06 -7.18 12.46
C ARG A 206 -5.30 -6.56 13.12
N LYS A 207 -5.23 -5.30 13.57
CA LYS A 207 -6.35 -4.59 14.19
C LYS A 207 -7.49 -4.35 13.22
N VAL A 208 -7.20 -3.96 11.98
CA VAL A 208 -8.21 -3.71 10.95
C VAL A 208 -8.59 -4.97 10.15
N LYS A 209 -8.03 -6.13 10.53
CA LYS A 209 -8.25 -7.44 9.87
C LYS A 209 -7.87 -7.45 8.39
N LEU A 210 -6.87 -6.65 8.01
CA LEU A 210 -6.28 -6.65 6.67
C LEU A 210 -5.32 -7.83 6.55
N PRO A 211 -5.51 -8.76 5.59
CA PRO A 211 -4.57 -9.85 5.35
C PRO A 211 -3.16 -9.31 5.02
N ILE A 212 -2.13 -10.00 5.47
CA ILE A 212 -0.74 -9.67 5.15
C ILE A 212 -0.24 -10.70 4.15
N ILE A 213 0.01 -10.27 2.92
CA ILE A 213 0.58 -11.09 1.84
C ILE A 213 2.01 -11.48 2.22
N GLY A 214 2.78 -10.52 2.73
CA GLY A 214 4.10 -10.75 3.26
C GLY A 214 4.94 -9.49 3.38
N VAL A 215 6.22 -9.69 3.73
CA VAL A 215 7.19 -8.63 3.95
C VAL A 215 8.28 -8.68 2.88
N VAL A 216 8.68 -7.52 2.38
CA VAL A 216 9.82 -7.33 1.47
C VAL A 216 10.92 -6.59 2.23
N GLU A 217 12.11 -7.17 2.29
CA GLU A 217 13.30 -6.50 2.82
C GLU A 217 14.05 -5.84 1.66
N ASN A 218 13.87 -4.54 1.51
CA ASN A 218 14.53 -3.74 0.50
C ASN A 218 15.90 -3.23 1.00
N MET A 219 16.78 -2.84 0.07
CA MET A 219 18.15 -2.39 0.38
C MET A 219 18.95 -3.43 1.19
N SER A 220 18.69 -4.70 0.92
CA SER A 220 19.25 -5.85 1.64
C SER A 220 20.54 -6.32 0.98
N GLY A 221 21.67 -5.78 1.44
CA GLY A 221 22.97 -6.03 0.85
C GLY A 221 23.23 -5.25 -0.43
N PHE A 222 24.44 -5.36 -0.95
CA PHE A 222 24.89 -4.77 -2.21
C PHE A 222 25.73 -5.81 -2.95
N ILE A 223 25.38 -6.06 -4.20
CA ILE A 223 26.16 -6.95 -5.06
C ILE A 223 26.94 -6.09 -6.06
N CYS A 224 28.26 -6.10 -5.92
CA CYS A 224 29.12 -5.31 -6.81
C CYS A 224 28.94 -5.75 -8.28
N PRO A 225 28.59 -4.84 -9.19
CA PRO A 225 28.37 -5.19 -10.59
C PRO A 225 29.65 -5.74 -11.28
N ASN A 226 30.82 -5.30 -10.81
CA ASN A 226 32.10 -5.68 -11.42
C ASN A 226 32.65 -7.03 -10.91
N CYS A 227 32.75 -7.18 -9.59
CA CYS A 227 33.38 -8.38 -8.98
C CYS A 227 32.37 -9.39 -8.42
N LYS A 228 31.07 -9.10 -8.49
CA LYS A 228 29.96 -9.94 -8.00
C LYS A 228 30.03 -10.31 -6.50
N LYS A 229 30.91 -9.64 -5.74
CA LYS A 229 30.97 -9.82 -4.29
C LYS A 229 29.81 -9.12 -3.61
N GLU A 230 29.19 -9.82 -2.68
CA GLU A 230 28.16 -9.27 -1.81
C GLU A 230 28.81 -8.50 -0.65
N SER A 231 28.23 -7.36 -0.30
CA SER A 231 28.61 -6.54 0.85
C SER A 231 27.37 -6.10 1.61
N GLN A 232 27.45 -6.10 2.93
CA GLN A 232 26.36 -5.61 3.79
C GLN A 232 26.56 -4.13 4.05
N ILE A 233 25.84 -3.27 3.32
CA ILE A 233 25.86 -1.81 3.52
C ILE A 233 25.06 -1.45 4.78
N PHE A 234 23.92 -2.10 4.97
CA PHE A 234 23.05 -1.97 6.13
C PHE A 234 22.96 -3.34 6.84
N PRO A 235 23.91 -3.68 7.73
CA PRO A 235 23.91 -4.97 8.37
C PRO A 235 22.69 -5.14 9.30
N PRO A 236 22.01 -6.29 9.24
CA PRO A 236 20.86 -6.59 10.09
C PRO A 236 21.32 -6.93 11.53
N THR A 237 21.41 -5.93 12.40
CA THR A 237 21.88 -6.10 13.78
C THR A 237 20.99 -7.00 14.64
N THR A 238 19.72 -7.13 14.29
CA THR A 238 18.71 -7.95 15.00
C THR A 238 18.18 -9.10 14.16
N GLY A 239 18.91 -9.51 13.11
CA GLY A 239 18.51 -10.57 12.18
C GLY A 239 17.63 -10.14 11.02
N GLY A 240 17.33 -8.84 10.89
CA GLY A 240 16.59 -8.26 9.76
C GLY A 240 15.13 -8.69 9.71
N ALA A 241 14.53 -8.52 8.52
CA ALA A 241 13.13 -8.92 8.30
C ALA A 241 12.93 -10.43 8.43
N ALA A 242 13.96 -11.25 8.19
CA ALA A 242 13.83 -12.69 8.31
C ALA A 242 13.55 -13.14 9.75
N ALA A 243 14.30 -12.64 10.72
CA ALA A 243 14.05 -12.94 12.13
C ALA A 243 12.68 -12.42 12.56
N MET A 244 12.35 -11.17 12.19
CA MET A 244 11.05 -10.57 12.49
C MET A 244 9.88 -11.39 11.90
N CYS A 245 9.97 -11.81 10.64
CA CYS A 245 8.92 -12.61 9.98
C CYS A 245 8.78 -13.98 10.63
N HIS A 246 9.88 -14.63 10.99
CA HIS A 246 9.87 -15.90 11.72
C HIS A 246 9.10 -15.75 13.05
N ASP A 247 9.46 -14.74 13.86
CA ASP A 247 8.87 -14.52 15.19
C ASP A 247 7.37 -14.16 15.10
N LEU A 248 6.98 -13.39 14.09
CA LEU A 248 5.60 -12.94 13.87
C LEU A 248 4.77 -13.93 13.03
N LYS A 249 5.37 -15.02 12.54
CA LYS A 249 4.76 -16.04 11.65
C LYS A 249 4.19 -15.42 10.38
N LEU A 250 4.97 -14.56 9.73
CA LEU A 250 4.62 -13.91 8.48
C LEU A 250 5.53 -14.39 7.35
N PRO A 251 5.05 -14.41 6.09
CA PRO A 251 5.89 -14.70 4.94
C PRO A 251 6.93 -13.59 4.71
N LEU A 252 8.19 -13.94 4.54
CA LEU A 252 9.18 -13.09 3.89
C LEU A 252 9.11 -13.34 2.39
N LEU A 253 8.60 -12.38 1.62
CA LEU A 253 8.44 -12.52 0.16
C LEU A 253 9.80 -12.54 -0.54
N GLY A 254 10.74 -11.73 -0.09
CA GLY A 254 12.08 -11.70 -0.63
C GLY A 254 12.92 -10.55 -0.10
N ARG A 255 14.16 -10.52 -0.58
CA ARG A 255 15.14 -9.47 -0.30
C ARG A 255 15.59 -8.84 -1.60
N VAL A 256 15.51 -7.53 -1.69
CA VAL A 256 15.96 -6.76 -2.85
C VAL A 256 17.29 -6.11 -2.50
N PRO A 257 18.39 -6.45 -3.17
CA PRO A 257 19.68 -5.81 -2.93
C PRO A 257 19.67 -4.36 -3.41
N LEU A 258 20.56 -3.55 -2.84
CA LEU A 258 20.85 -2.22 -3.36
C LEU A 258 21.40 -2.34 -4.78
N ASP A 259 20.79 -1.61 -5.71
CA ASP A 259 21.29 -1.44 -7.06
C ASP A 259 21.15 0.05 -7.45
N PRO A 260 22.26 0.76 -7.74
CA PRO A 260 22.22 2.17 -8.14
C PRO A 260 21.43 2.43 -9.42
N HIS A 261 21.25 1.41 -10.28
CA HIS A 261 20.48 1.55 -11.51
C HIS A 261 18.99 1.73 -11.24
N ILE A 262 18.47 1.22 -10.11
CA ILE A 262 17.07 1.44 -9.71
C ILE A 262 16.76 2.94 -9.61
N GLY A 263 17.57 3.68 -8.83
CA GLY A 263 17.37 5.13 -8.70
C GLY A 263 17.50 5.86 -10.04
N LYS A 264 18.49 5.46 -10.86
CA LYS A 264 18.70 6.04 -12.18
C LYS A 264 17.53 5.80 -13.14
N SER A 265 16.93 4.61 -13.12
CA SER A 265 15.74 4.29 -13.92
C SER A 265 14.53 5.08 -13.44
N CYS A 266 14.32 5.20 -12.12
CA CYS A 266 13.27 6.04 -11.53
C CYS A 266 13.40 7.52 -11.92
N ASP A 267 14.63 8.08 -11.91
CA ASP A 267 14.89 9.46 -12.31
C ASP A 267 14.54 9.72 -13.78
N LYS A 268 14.69 8.70 -14.62
CA LYS A 268 14.34 8.74 -16.05
C LYS A 268 12.90 8.38 -16.35
N GLY A 269 12.16 7.87 -15.36
CA GLY A 269 10.81 7.34 -15.57
C GLY A 269 10.77 6.08 -16.41
N GLN A 270 11.76 5.19 -16.26
CA GLN A 270 11.90 3.96 -17.03
C GLN A 270 11.82 2.71 -16.15
N SER A 271 11.33 1.61 -16.71
CA SER A 271 11.29 0.35 -15.96
C SER A 271 12.70 -0.24 -15.78
N PHE A 272 13.14 -0.31 -14.54
CA PHE A 272 14.40 -0.96 -14.18
C PHE A 272 14.43 -2.44 -14.57
N LEU A 273 13.28 -3.13 -14.52
CA LEU A 273 13.18 -4.55 -14.86
C LEU A 273 13.49 -4.81 -16.33
N VAL A 274 13.19 -3.83 -17.20
CA VAL A 274 13.50 -3.87 -18.63
C VAL A 274 14.93 -3.39 -18.89
N GLU A 275 15.39 -2.33 -18.24
CA GLU A 275 16.74 -1.77 -18.45
C GLU A 275 17.86 -2.70 -17.94
N ALA A 276 17.61 -3.44 -16.85
CA ALA A 276 18.60 -4.32 -16.23
C ALA A 276 18.02 -5.72 -15.94
N PRO A 277 17.63 -6.50 -16.97
CA PRO A 277 16.93 -7.77 -16.79
C PRO A 277 17.73 -8.83 -16.02
N ASP A 278 19.05 -8.78 -16.11
CA ASP A 278 19.97 -9.73 -15.46
C ASP A 278 20.49 -9.24 -14.11
N SER A 279 20.02 -8.10 -13.62
CA SER A 279 20.40 -7.62 -12.29
C SER A 279 19.88 -8.55 -11.20
N PRO A 280 20.69 -8.83 -10.16
CA PRO A 280 20.21 -9.55 -8.98
C PRO A 280 18.95 -8.92 -8.33
N ALA A 281 18.80 -7.61 -8.42
CA ALA A 281 17.60 -6.92 -7.94
C ALA A 281 16.39 -7.25 -8.82
N THR A 282 16.53 -7.28 -10.15
CA THR A 282 15.46 -7.70 -11.08
C THR A 282 15.01 -9.14 -10.82
N VAL A 283 15.95 -10.06 -10.62
CA VAL A 283 15.64 -11.45 -10.25
C VAL A 283 14.87 -11.52 -8.94
N ALA A 284 15.26 -10.71 -7.95
CA ALA A 284 14.56 -10.64 -6.68
C ALA A 284 13.14 -10.10 -6.83
N TYR A 285 12.96 -9.01 -7.60
CA TYR A 285 11.63 -8.46 -7.90
C TYR A 285 10.72 -9.50 -8.55
N ARG A 286 11.18 -10.17 -9.62
CA ARG A 286 10.38 -11.20 -10.32
C ARG A 286 9.97 -12.35 -9.39
N SER A 287 10.87 -12.81 -8.53
CA SER A 287 10.54 -13.83 -7.53
C SER A 287 9.50 -13.35 -6.52
N ILE A 288 9.58 -12.09 -6.07
CA ILE A 288 8.59 -11.49 -5.15
C ILE A 288 7.24 -11.36 -5.83
N ILE A 289 7.21 -10.87 -7.07
CA ILE A 289 6.00 -10.70 -7.88
C ILE A 289 5.29 -12.04 -8.06
N GLN A 290 6.02 -13.09 -8.43
CA GLN A 290 5.46 -14.43 -8.56
C GLN A 290 4.79 -14.90 -7.27
N ARG A 291 5.42 -14.70 -6.11
CA ARG A 291 4.82 -15.08 -4.80
C ARG A 291 3.57 -14.28 -4.47
N ILE A 292 3.51 -13.01 -4.87
CA ILE A 292 2.32 -12.18 -4.71
C ILE A 292 1.18 -12.72 -5.59
N GLN A 293 1.46 -13.04 -6.85
CA GLN A 293 0.49 -13.64 -7.77
C GLN A 293 -0.03 -15.00 -7.25
N GLU A 294 0.85 -15.87 -6.76
CA GLU A 294 0.48 -17.14 -6.15
C GLU A 294 -0.46 -16.95 -4.96
N PHE A 295 -0.19 -15.97 -4.09
CA PHE A 295 -1.05 -15.64 -2.96
C PHE A 295 -2.44 -15.18 -3.43
N CYS A 296 -2.51 -14.24 -4.37
CA CYS A 296 -3.76 -13.71 -4.90
C CYS A 296 -4.62 -14.81 -5.55
N ASN A 297 -4.03 -15.67 -6.36
CA ASN A 297 -4.72 -16.79 -7.01
C ASN A 297 -5.25 -17.81 -5.99
N LEU A 298 -4.49 -18.12 -4.94
CA LEU A 298 -4.92 -19.03 -3.87
C LEU A 298 -6.07 -18.42 -3.03
N HIS A 299 -6.09 -17.11 -2.86
CA HIS A 299 -7.14 -16.41 -2.13
C HIS A 299 -8.45 -16.44 -2.90
N GLN A 300 -8.42 -16.16 -4.19
CA GLN A 300 -9.57 -16.22 -5.09
C GLN A 300 -10.19 -17.62 -5.12
N SER A 301 -9.39 -18.67 -5.28
CA SER A 301 -9.86 -20.07 -5.35
C SER A 301 -10.55 -20.54 -4.07
N LYS A 302 -10.13 -20.06 -2.90
CA LYS A 302 -10.78 -20.38 -1.63
C LYS A 302 -12.14 -19.72 -1.49
N GLU A 303 -12.29 -18.50 -1.97
CA GLU A 303 -13.55 -17.76 -1.92
C GLU A 303 -14.58 -18.33 -2.87
N GLU A 304 -14.21 -18.70 -4.09
CA GLU A 304 -15.10 -19.36 -5.06
C GLU A 304 -15.66 -20.68 -4.53
N ASN A 305 -14.84 -21.44 -3.81
CA ASN A 305 -15.27 -22.68 -3.16
C ASN A 305 -16.23 -22.44 -1.97
N LEU A 306 -16.12 -21.31 -1.27
CA LEU A 306 -17.02 -20.94 -0.16
C LEU A 306 -18.38 -20.42 -0.65
N ILE A 307 -18.45 -19.85 -1.85
CA ILE A 307 -19.71 -19.36 -2.44
C ILE A 307 -20.50 -20.52 -3.10
N SER A 308 -19.81 -21.58 -3.52
CA SER A 308 -20.38 -22.75 -4.18
C SER A 308 -20.79 -23.88 -3.22
N SER A 309 -20.53 -23.74 -1.92
CA SER A 309 -20.91 -24.67 -0.85
C SER A 309 -22.06 -24.11 -0.01
#